data_da544dfe2d00a37f282c28bd50058685
#
_entry.id   da544dfe2d00a37f282c28bd50058685
#
_cell.length_a   1.000
_cell.length_b   1.000
_cell.length_c   1.000
_cell.angle_alpha   90.00
_cell.angle_beta   90.00
_cell.angle_gamma   90.00
#
_symmetry.space_group_name_H-M   'P 1'
#
loop_
_entity.id
_entity.type
_entity.pdbx_description
1 polymer ?
#
loop_
_entity_poly.entity_id
_entity_poly.type
_entity_poly.pdbx_seq_one_letter_code
_entity_poly.pdbx_strand_id
1 'polypeptide(L)'
;MDKHKPNERKTDSQLTQETRKTVDDLYRKILGRPADNDGMKHWGMLLESGKITKKEMKEEFLNSYEYKTFLSQPKDKIKFVFNMAKYSLSHPEAGIELCNLYYNSWKDGKHPAHKYTDYSTNVEDVIHRLFPTAVNPKQDLSQLDVHCKQFLKKLEPEKYPSKTRPYLDEHLMDNRSGVLLYLICKILRPKKVVETGVAYGLSSSYILQALHENNYGELYSIDYAFMPWESKQMLGAMIPDNLRDRWKLIYGMASKKLKPLLDSIKPIDIFIHDSAHTYSNQIFEFQSSWDHIRDGGLLISDDISWNNAFYDFYKKKNVNPILYSQMNKNQEEYYMDYGMRTKTFLGILSK
;
A
#
# COMPACT_ATOMS: atom_id res chain seq x y z
N MET A 1 0.98 45.68 25.13
CA MET A 1 2.19 44.81 24.91
C MET A 1 1.95 43.48 25.56
N ASP A 2 1.19 42.60 24.93
CA ASP A 2 0.98 41.25 25.42
C ASP A 2 1.87 40.29 24.65
N LYS A 3 2.77 39.66 25.43
CA LYS A 3 3.73 38.69 24.89
C LYS A 3 3.01 37.36 24.68
N HIS A 4 2.87 36.95 23.43
CA HIS A 4 2.52 35.56 23.10
C HIS A 4 3.61 34.63 23.65
N LYS A 5 3.28 33.83 24.66
CA LYS A 5 4.09 32.67 25.05
C LYS A 5 3.93 31.56 24.01
N PRO A 6 4.99 30.92 23.56
CA PRO A 6 4.88 29.75 22.70
C PRO A 6 4.20 28.60 23.45
N ASN A 7 3.25 27.96 22.78
CA ASN A 7 2.52 26.78 23.27
C ASN A 7 3.56 25.62 23.45
N GLU A 8 3.95 25.35 24.70
CA GLU A 8 4.79 24.18 25.03
C GLU A 8 4.03 22.91 24.62
N ARG A 9 4.66 22.09 23.81
CA ARG A 9 4.15 20.76 23.42
C ARG A 9 4.08 19.87 24.67
N LYS A 10 2.90 19.58 25.15
CA LYS A 10 2.70 18.62 26.26
C LYS A 10 3.23 17.26 25.87
N THR A 11 4.03 16.66 26.73
CA THR A 11 4.56 15.29 26.62
C THR A 11 3.57 14.28 27.20
N ASP A 12 3.73 12.99 26.91
CA ASP A 12 2.85 11.90 27.40
C ASP A 12 2.65 11.91 28.92
N SER A 13 3.67 12.32 29.69
CA SER A 13 3.62 12.47 31.15
C SER A 13 2.66 13.57 31.62
N GLN A 14 2.09 14.37 30.73
CA GLN A 14 1.24 15.52 31.06
C GLN A 14 -0.27 15.26 30.84
N LEU A 15 -0.67 14.07 30.30
CA LEU A 15 -2.07 13.72 30.15
C LEU A 15 -2.73 13.50 31.52
N THR A 16 -3.93 14.07 31.70
CA THR A 16 -4.70 13.86 32.93
C THR A 16 -5.11 12.39 33.09
N GLN A 17 -5.31 11.96 34.33
CA GLN A 17 -5.78 10.60 34.61
C GLN A 17 -7.15 10.32 34.00
N GLU A 18 -8.02 11.33 33.91
CA GLU A 18 -9.34 11.25 33.29
C GLU A 18 -9.23 11.04 31.78
N THR A 19 -8.35 11.77 31.10
CA THR A 19 -8.10 11.62 29.67
C THR A 19 -7.54 10.22 29.37
N ARG A 20 -6.54 9.76 30.11
CA ARG A 20 -5.99 8.40 29.98
C ARG A 20 -7.06 7.33 30.12
N LYS A 21 -7.90 7.45 31.14
CA LYS A 21 -9.04 6.54 31.35
C LYS A 21 -10.03 6.60 30.18
N THR A 22 -10.35 7.78 29.70
CA THR A 22 -11.29 7.96 28.58
C THR A 22 -10.78 7.31 27.30
N VAL A 23 -9.51 7.48 26.97
CA VAL A 23 -8.88 6.87 25.80
C VAL A 23 -8.86 5.34 25.94
N ASP A 24 -8.37 4.82 27.08
CA ASP A 24 -8.29 3.35 27.29
C ASP A 24 -9.68 2.69 27.32
N ASP A 25 -10.69 3.35 27.94
CA ASP A 25 -12.07 2.87 27.95
C ASP A 25 -12.66 2.78 26.53
N LEU A 26 -12.37 3.74 25.66
CA LEU A 26 -12.82 3.70 24.27
C LEU A 26 -12.09 2.62 23.46
N TYR A 27 -10.79 2.47 23.63
CA TYR A 27 -10.02 1.38 23.03
C TYR A 27 -10.58 0.01 23.43
N ARG A 28 -10.75 -0.23 24.73
CA ARG A 28 -11.31 -1.51 25.23
C ARG A 28 -12.73 -1.75 24.75
N LYS A 29 -13.57 -0.72 24.78
CA LYS A 29 -14.99 -0.83 24.46
C LYS A 29 -15.25 -1.02 22.95
N ILE A 30 -14.48 -0.34 22.11
CA ILE A 30 -14.71 -0.32 20.67
C ILE A 30 -13.73 -1.25 19.95
N LEU A 31 -12.44 -1.20 20.30
CA LEU A 31 -11.39 -1.95 19.64
C LEU A 31 -11.00 -3.25 20.39
N GLY A 32 -11.60 -3.52 21.56
CA GLY A 32 -11.44 -4.78 22.30
C GLY A 32 -10.04 -5.03 22.86
N ARG A 33 -9.16 -4.01 22.90
CA ARG A 33 -7.79 -4.05 23.42
C ARG A 33 -7.49 -2.79 24.24
N PRO A 34 -6.47 -2.79 25.11
CA PRO A 34 -6.01 -1.56 25.75
C PRO A 34 -5.41 -0.61 24.71
N ALA A 35 -5.43 0.69 25.01
CA ALA A 35 -4.67 1.66 24.22
C ALA A 35 -3.17 1.34 24.32
N ASP A 36 -2.49 1.27 23.16
CA ASP A 36 -1.04 1.28 23.12
C ASP A 36 -0.51 2.69 23.45
N ASN A 37 0.80 2.80 23.68
CA ASN A 37 1.42 4.06 24.09
C ASN A 37 1.19 5.18 23.07
N ASP A 38 1.24 4.85 21.78
CA ASP A 38 1.10 5.82 20.70
C ASP A 38 -0.36 6.27 20.55
N GLY A 39 -1.29 5.33 20.58
CA GLY A 39 -2.73 5.64 20.61
C GLY A 39 -3.14 6.46 21.84
N MET A 40 -2.60 6.12 23.02
CA MET A 40 -2.83 6.87 24.24
C MET A 40 -2.34 8.32 24.10
N LYS A 41 -1.13 8.50 23.61
CA LYS A 41 -0.54 9.81 23.39
C LYS A 41 -1.31 10.63 22.37
N HIS A 42 -1.58 10.03 21.19
CA HIS A 42 -2.28 10.69 20.09
C HIS A 42 -3.68 11.18 20.51
N TRP A 43 -4.53 10.27 20.92
CA TRP A 43 -5.91 10.59 21.26
C TRP A 43 -6.03 11.39 22.55
N GLY A 44 -5.13 11.14 23.50
CA GLY A 44 -5.06 11.91 24.74
C GLY A 44 -4.73 13.38 24.48
N MET A 45 -3.74 13.66 23.62
CA MET A 45 -3.39 15.04 23.26
C MET A 45 -4.50 15.75 22.48
N LEU A 46 -5.20 15.06 21.57
CA LEU A 46 -6.33 15.63 20.84
C LEU A 46 -7.49 15.98 21.77
N LEU A 47 -7.83 15.09 22.71
CA LEU A 47 -8.86 15.34 23.72
C LEU A 47 -8.50 16.49 24.66
N GLU A 48 -7.28 16.48 25.21
CA GLU A 48 -6.79 17.53 26.13
C GLU A 48 -6.72 18.91 25.46
N SER A 49 -6.36 18.95 24.18
CA SER A 49 -6.30 20.20 23.42
C SER A 49 -7.67 20.69 22.92
N GLY A 50 -8.73 19.89 23.12
CA GLY A 50 -10.07 20.20 22.62
C GLY A 50 -10.21 20.13 21.10
N LYS A 51 -9.22 19.54 20.41
CA LYS A 51 -9.26 19.36 18.94
C LYS A 51 -10.20 18.26 18.51
N ILE A 52 -10.53 17.34 19.41
CA ILE A 52 -11.52 16.29 19.20
C ILE A 52 -12.33 16.09 20.48
N THR A 53 -13.60 15.80 20.33
CA THR A 53 -14.48 15.41 21.44
C THR A 53 -14.46 13.88 21.61
N LYS A 54 -14.86 13.40 22.79
CA LYS A 54 -15.06 11.96 23.02
C LYS A 54 -16.03 11.32 22.02
N LYS A 55 -17.03 12.08 21.54
CA LYS A 55 -18.01 11.62 20.55
C LYS A 55 -17.34 11.44 19.19
N GLU A 56 -16.60 12.42 18.72
CA GLU A 56 -15.86 12.37 17.45
C GLU A 56 -14.78 11.27 17.49
N MET A 57 -14.01 11.16 18.57
CA MET A 57 -13.07 10.06 18.75
C MET A 57 -13.75 8.69 18.65
N LYS A 58 -14.95 8.55 19.24
CA LYS A 58 -15.73 7.32 19.11
C LYS A 58 -16.16 7.07 17.66
N GLU A 59 -16.57 8.09 16.94
CA GLU A 59 -16.95 8.00 15.51
C GLU A 59 -15.74 7.61 14.65
N GLU A 60 -14.58 8.20 14.91
CA GLU A 60 -13.32 7.82 14.26
C GLU A 60 -12.97 6.34 14.49
N PHE A 61 -13.09 5.85 15.74
CA PHE A 61 -12.83 4.44 16.03
C PHE A 61 -13.80 3.50 15.32
N LEU A 62 -15.10 3.83 15.28
CA LEU A 62 -16.12 3.06 14.58
C LEU A 62 -15.92 3.09 13.05
N ASN A 63 -15.27 4.14 12.54
CA ASN A 63 -14.91 4.29 11.14
C ASN A 63 -13.52 3.73 10.80
N SER A 64 -12.69 3.44 11.81
CA SER A 64 -11.34 2.93 11.60
C SER A 64 -11.33 1.59 10.88
N TYR A 65 -10.26 1.35 10.13
CA TYR A 65 -9.98 0.06 9.50
C TYR A 65 -9.95 -1.08 10.53
N GLU A 66 -9.33 -0.84 11.70
CA GLU A 66 -9.24 -1.83 12.77
C GLU A 66 -10.63 -2.29 13.24
N TYR A 67 -11.57 -1.34 13.47
CA TYR A 67 -12.93 -1.68 13.86
C TYR A 67 -13.70 -2.39 12.74
N LYS A 68 -13.63 -1.88 11.53
CA LYS A 68 -14.38 -2.42 10.38
C LYS A 68 -13.89 -3.81 9.96
N THR A 69 -12.59 -4.10 10.13
CA THR A 69 -11.98 -5.34 9.66
C THR A 69 -11.90 -6.43 10.74
N PHE A 70 -11.69 -6.06 12.01
CA PHE A 70 -11.38 -7.01 13.08
C PHE A 70 -12.41 -7.06 14.20
N LEU A 71 -13.32 -6.09 14.34
CA LEU A 71 -14.00 -5.87 15.60
C LEU A 71 -15.52 -5.65 15.52
N SER A 72 -16.15 -5.85 14.40
CA SER A 72 -17.59 -5.97 14.35
C SER A 72 -18.02 -7.19 15.19
N GLN A 73 -18.41 -6.94 16.45
CA GLN A 73 -19.01 -7.89 17.42
C GLN A 73 -18.24 -9.20 17.71
N PRO A 74 -18.09 -9.66 18.96
CA PRO A 74 -17.44 -10.94 19.27
C PRO A 74 -18.05 -12.17 18.56
N LYS A 75 -19.37 -12.12 18.30
CA LYS A 75 -20.08 -13.15 17.52
C LYS A 75 -19.63 -13.16 16.05
N ASP A 76 -19.32 -12.01 15.48
CA ASP A 76 -18.86 -11.92 14.09
C ASP A 76 -17.40 -12.37 13.95
N LYS A 77 -16.56 -12.18 14.97
CA LYS A 77 -15.19 -12.75 15.01
C LYS A 77 -15.20 -14.27 14.95
N ILE A 78 -16.01 -14.92 15.79
CA ILE A 78 -16.12 -16.38 15.80
C ILE A 78 -16.64 -16.86 14.44
N LYS A 79 -17.66 -16.20 13.92
CA LYS A 79 -18.22 -16.49 12.59
C LYS A 79 -17.19 -16.26 11.49
N PHE A 80 -16.41 -15.17 11.57
CA PHE A 80 -15.32 -14.90 10.64
C PHE A 80 -14.27 -15.99 10.67
N VAL A 81 -13.72 -16.32 11.84
CA VAL A 81 -12.72 -17.39 12.01
C VAL A 81 -13.24 -18.72 11.50
N PHE A 82 -14.51 -19.06 11.83
CA PHE A 82 -15.14 -20.28 11.35
C PHE A 82 -15.30 -20.30 9.83
N ASN A 83 -15.74 -19.19 9.22
CA ASN A 83 -15.85 -19.06 7.78
C ASN A 83 -14.49 -19.15 7.08
N MET A 84 -13.46 -18.53 7.65
CA MET A 84 -12.08 -18.63 7.14
C MET A 84 -11.55 -20.06 7.23
N ALA A 85 -11.77 -20.76 8.36
CA ALA A 85 -11.39 -22.15 8.51
C ALA A 85 -12.12 -23.05 7.51
N LYS A 86 -13.44 -22.90 7.35
CA LYS A 86 -14.24 -23.63 6.37
C LYS A 86 -13.76 -23.37 4.94
N TYR A 87 -13.48 -22.10 4.61
CA TYR A 87 -12.95 -21.70 3.30
C TYR A 87 -11.58 -22.33 3.05
N SER A 88 -10.68 -22.30 4.03
CA SER A 88 -9.34 -22.89 3.94
C SER A 88 -9.37 -24.41 3.74
N LEU A 89 -10.35 -25.12 4.32
CA LEU A 89 -10.54 -26.55 4.09
C LEU A 89 -10.94 -26.87 2.64
N SER A 90 -11.76 -26.01 2.04
CA SER A 90 -12.16 -26.15 0.62
C SER A 90 -11.17 -25.54 -0.37
N HIS A 91 -10.27 -24.67 0.09
CA HIS A 91 -9.24 -23.99 -0.69
C HIS A 91 -7.90 -24.05 0.05
N PRO A 92 -7.24 -25.22 0.12
CA PRO A 92 -6.07 -25.41 0.98
C PRO A 92 -4.90 -24.48 0.64
N GLU A 93 -4.72 -24.14 -0.63
CA GLU A 93 -3.68 -23.17 -1.04
C GLU A 93 -3.94 -21.77 -0.47
N ALA A 94 -5.18 -21.30 -0.53
CA ALA A 94 -5.58 -20.02 0.06
C ALA A 94 -5.42 -20.02 1.58
N GLY A 95 -5.75 -21.15 2.23
CA GLY A 95 -5.56 -21.34 3.67
C GLY A 95 -4.09 -21.26 4.10
N ILE A 96 -3.19 -21.89 3.34
CA ILE A 96 -1.74 -21.81 3.59
C ILE A 96 -1.26 -20.37 3.43
N GLU A 97 -1.68 -19.67 2.37
CA GLU A 97 -1.29 -18.28 2.13
C GLU A 97 -1.76 -17.35 3.24
N LEU A 98 -2.99 -17.53 3.72
CA LEU A 98 -3.51 -16.80 4.87
C LEU A 98 -2.67 -17.03 6.13
N CYS A 99 -2.36 -18.29 6.45
CA CYS A 99 -1.51 -18.61 7.60
C CYS A 99 -0.13 -17.95 7.47
N ASN A 100 0.48 -18.01 6.28
CA ASN A 100 1.77 -17.37 6.01
C ASN A 100 1.70 -15.85 6.16
N LEU A 101 0.65 -15.21 5.62
CA LEU A 101 0.44 -13.78 5.73
C LEU A 101 0.33 -13.33 7.19
N TYR A 102 -0.52 -13.99 7.97
CA TYR A 102 -0.71 -13.65 9.39
C TYR A 102 0.55 -13.92 10.22
N TYR A 103 1.22 -15.06 10.01
CA TYR A 103 2.46 -15.39 10.72
C TYR A 103 3.57 -14.38 10.42
N ASN A 104 3.79 -14.04 9.14
CA ASN A 104 4.81 -13.10 8.73
C ASN A 104 4.49 -11.66 9.20
N SER A 105 3.23 -11.22 9.09
CA SER A 105 2.81 -9.92 9.61
C SER A 105 3.01 -9.79 11.12
N TRP A 106 2.72 -10.86 11.89
CA TRP A 106 2.98 -10.89 13.32
C TRP A 106 4.48 -10.85 13.64
N LYS A 107 5.30 -11.55 12.86
CA LYS A 107 6.75 -11.54 12.99
C LYS A 107 7.32 -10.15 12.72
N ASP A 108 6.89 -9.52 11.63
CA ASP A 108 7.33 -8.19 11.21
C ASP A 108 6.94 -7.12 12.25
N GLY A 109 5.76 -7.23 12.84
CA GLY A 109 5.30 -6.32 13.89
C GLY A 109 6.16 -6.29 15.16
N LYS A 110 7.09 -7.24 15.34
CA LYS A 110 8.04 -7.28 16.45
C LYS A 110 9.32 -6.49 16.19
N HIS A 111 9.55 -6.07 14.97
CA HIS A 111 10.76 -5.36 14.57
C HIS A 111 10.40 -3.96 14.08
N PRO A 112 11.11 -2.91 14.54
CA PRO A 112 10.88 -1.56 14.03
C PRO A 112 11.26 -1.51 12.55
N ALA A 113 10.41 -0.88 11.74
CA ALA A 113 10.71 -0.63 10.34
C ALA A 113 11.77 0.46 10.20
N HIS A 114 12.52 0.44 9.09
CA HIS A 114 13.49 1.49 8.78
C HIS A 114 12.79 2.83 8.54
N LYS A 115 13.33 3.89 9.14
CA LYS A 115 12.84 5.25 8.95
C LYS A 115 13.61 5.90 7.80
N TYR A 116 12.90 6.20 6.72
CA TYR A 116 13.46 6.91 5.56
C TYR A 116 13.39 8.42 5.80
N THR A 117 14.50 9.13 5.56
CA THR A 117 14.62 10.58 5.81
C THR A 117 14.94 11.38 4.54
N ASP A 118 15.53 10.73 3.53
CA ASP A 118 15.87 11.34 2.24
C ASP A 118 14.91 10.85 1.16
N TYR A 119 13.79 11.56 0.99
CA TYR A 119 12.78 11.27 -0.01
C TYR A 119 12.26 12.55 -0.65
N SER A 120 11.73 12.42 -1.85
CA SER A 120 11.03 13.51 -2.55
C SER A 120 9.51 13.38 -2.38
N THR A 121 8.84 14.51 -2.25
CA THR A 121 7.37 14.62 -2.33
C THR A 121 6.90 15.15 -3.68
N ASN A 122 7.81 15.34 -4.62
CA ASN A 122 7.57 15.89 -5.94
C ASN A 122 7.89 14.82 -7.01
N VAL A 123 6.91 14.51 -7.84
CA VAL A 123 7.06 13.54 -8.93
C VAL A 123 8.10 13.96 -9.94
N GLU A 124 8.16 15.25 -10.28
CA GLU A 124 9.11 15.81 -11.25
C GLU A 124 10.56 15.68 -10.75
N ASP A 125 10.81 15.87 -9.44
CA ASP A 125 12.12 15.66 -8.84
C ASP A 125 12.55 14.20 -8.93
N VAL A 126 11.66 13.26 -8.65
CA VAL A 126 11.93 11.82 -8.79
C VAL A 126 12.27 11.47 -10.25
N ILE A 127 11.49 11.98 -11.19
CA ILE A 127 11.73 11.77 -12.62
C ILE A 127 13.08 12.37 -13.06
N HIS A 128 13.42 13.56 -12.58
CA HIS A 128 14.71 14.18 -12.88
C HIS A 128 15.90 13.39 -12.32
N ARG A 129 15.76 12.82 -11.12
CA ARG A 129 16.79 11.95 -10.52
C ARG A 129 16.94 10.63 -11.28
N LEU A 130 15.85 10.05 -11.76
CA LEU A 130 15.86 8.81 -12.56
C LEU A 130 16.38 9.04 -13.98
N PHE A 131 15.98 10.14 -14.59
CA PHE A 131 16.22 10.44 -16.00
C PHE A 131 16.71 11.90 -16.17
N PRO A 132 17.97 12.22 -15.79
CA PRO A 132 18.44 13.61 -15.72
C PRO A 132 18.39 14.37 -17.05
N THR A 133 18.46 13.67 -18.18
CA THR A 133 18.45 14.22 -19.54
C THR A 133 17.08 14.18 -20.22
N ALA A 134 16.09 13.55 -19.60
CA ALA A 134 14.75 13.43 -20.18
C ALA A 134 13.97 14.72 -20.05
N VAL A 135 13.24 15.07 -21.11
CA VAL A 135 12.22 16.12 -21.04
C VAL A 135 10.94 15.48 -20.53
N ASN A 136 10.36 16.07 -19.48
CA ASN A 136 9.09 15.58 -18.96
C ASN A 136 8.01 15.63 -20.04
N PRO A 137 7.40 14.49 -20.40
CA PRO A 137 6.37 14.48 -21.42
C PRO A 137 5.14 15.26 -20.91
N LYS A 138 4.50 15.99 -21.84
CA LYS A 138 3.17 16.53 -21.57
C LYS A 138 2.23 15.35 -21.30
N GLN A 139 1.45 15.45 -20.24
CA GLN A 139 0.50 14.43 -19.84
C GLN A 139 -0.90 15.02 -19.75
N ASP A 140 -1.86 14.27 -20.25
CA ASP A 140 -3.27 14.49 -19.97
C ASP A 140 -3.89 13.18 -19.53
N LEU A 141 -3.98 13.01 -18.23
CA LEU A 141 -4.55 11.82 -17.58
C LEU A 141 -5.99 12.06 -17.10
N SER A 142 -6.58 13.20 -17.46
CA SER A 142 -7.91 13.61 -16.98
C SER A 142 -9.00 12.58 -17.28
N GLN A 143 -8.98 11.98 -18.45
CA GLN A 143 -9.95 10.95 -18.82
C GLN A 143 -9.76 9.66 -18.00
N LEU A 144 -8.51 9.24 -17.77
CA LEU A 144 -8.20 8.09 -16.93
C LEU A 144 -8.61 8.34 -15.48
N ASP A 145 -8.29 9.51 -14.94
CA ASP A 145 -8.68 9.90 -13.58
C ASP A 145 -10.20 9.92 -13.39
N VAL A 146 -10.93 10.45 -14.37
CA VAL A 146 -12.40 10.46 -14.37
C VAL A 146 -12.94 9.02 -14.40
N HIS A 147 -12.38 8.16 -15.25
CA HIS A 147 -12.77 6.74 -15.34
C HIS A 147 -12.56 6.02 -14.02
N CYS A 148 -11.37 6.15 -13.40
CA CYS A 148 -11.04 5.52 -12.12
C CYS A 148 -11.98 6.01 -11.00
N LYS A 149 -12.21 7.32 -10.90
CA LYS A 149 -13.14 7.90 -9.93
C LYS A 149 -14.57 7.42 -10.12
N GLN A 150 -15.03 7.32 -11.35
CA GLN A 150 -16.38 6.80 -11.66
C GLN A 150 -16.51 5.32 -11.30
N PHE A 151 -15.46 4.52 -11.52
CA PHE A 151 -15.43 3.12 -11.12
C PHE A 151 -15.58 3.00 -9.59
N LEU A 152 -14.76 3.70 -8.80
CA LEU A 152 -14.82 3.69 -7.34
C LEU A 152 -16.18 4.17 -6.83
N LYS A 153 -16.72 5.26 -7.40
CA LYS A 153 -18.04 5.77 -7.04
C LYS A 153 -19.17 4.74 -7.26
N LYS A 154 -19.07 3.90 -8.28
CA LYS A 154 -20.05 2.81 -8.50
C LYS A 154 -19.98 1.73 -7.42
N LEU A 155 -18.81 1.57 -6.76
CA LEU A 155 -18.65 0.59 -5.70
C LEU A 155 -19.05 1.11 -4.31
N GLU A 156 -19.17 2.44 -4.11
CA GLU A 156 -19.52 3.02 -2.80
C GLU A 156 -20.80 2.42 -2.16
N PRO A 157 -21.90 2.17 -2.92
CA PRO A 157 -23.12 1.56 -2.36
C PRO A 157 -22.96 0.07 -2.01
N GLU A 158 -21.94 -0.60 -2.56
CA GLU A 158 -21.72 -2.02 -2.35
C GLU A 158 -21.21 -2.32 -0.95
N LYS A 159 -21.72 -3.38 -0.36
CA LYS A 159 -21.27 -3.82 0.97
C LYS A 159 -19.82 -4.30 0.91
N TYR A 160 -18.97 -3.79 1.80
CA TYR A 160 -17.63 -4.30 2.02
C TYR A 160 -17.57 -5.16 3.29
N PRO A 161 -16.83 -6.30 3.30
CA PRO A 161 -16.28 -6.99 2.13
C PRO A 161 -17.34 -7.83 1.40
N SER A 162 -17.25 -7.88 0.07
CA SER A 162 -18.12 -8.71 -0.77
C SER A 162 -17.43 -9.07 -2.09
N LYS A 163 -18.02 -9.99 -2.86
CA LYS A 163 -17.51 -10.37 -4.19
C LYS A 163 -17.53 -9.23 -5.20
N THR A 164 -18.38 -8.22 -4.99
CA THR A 164 -18.50 -7.02 -5.82
C THR A 164 -17.63 -5.87 -5.30
N ARG A 165 -17.33 -5.84 -3.99
CA ARG A 165 -16.43 -4.87 -3.37
C ARG A 165 -15.43 -5.59 -2.45
N PRO A 166 -14.43 -6.29 -3.02
CA PRO A 166 -13.45 -7.05 -2.24
C PRO A 166 -12.37 -6.20 -1.58
N TYR A 167 -12.08 -5.00 -2.09
CA TYR A 167 -11.02 -4.11 -1.61
C TYR A 167 -11.60 -2.77 -1.17
N LEU A 168 -10.97 -2.12 -0.18
CA LEU A 168 -11.23 -0.72 0.15
C LEU A 168 -10.40 0.20 -0.74
N ASP A 169 -10.89 1.41 -0.97
CA ASP A 169 -10.18 2.44 -1.73
C ASP A 169 -8.80 2.74 -1.15
N GLU A 170 -8.68 2.58 0.17
CA GLU A 170 -7.42 2.71 0.92
C GLU A 170 -6.37 1.62 0.62
N HIS A 171 -6.75 0.51 0.01
CA HIS A 171 -5.82 -0.55 -0.41
C HIS A 171 -5.28 -0.31 -1.82
N LEU A 172 -5.70 0.76 -2.47
CA LEU A 172 -5.22 1.13 -3.78
C LEU A 172 -4.03 2.05 -3.67
N MET A 173 -3.10 1.92 -4.59
CA MET A 173 -2.07 2.92 -4.81
C MET A 173 -2.74 4.29 -5.05
N ASP A 174 -2.11 5.35 -4.61
CA ASP A 174 -2.65 6.68 -4.84
C ASP A 174 -2.44 7.18 -6.27
N ASN A 175 -3.22 8.19 -6.67
CA ASN A 175 -3.16 8.75 -8.02
C ASN A 175 -1.80 9.39 -8.36
N ARG A 176 -1.07 9.98 -7.38
CA ARG A 176 0.24 10.59 -7.64
C ARG A 176 1.31 9.54 -7.88
N SER A 177 1.28 8.45 -7.13
CA SER A 177 2.12 7.27 -7.40
C SER A 177 1.77 6.67 -8.77
N GLY A 178 0.48 6.61 -9.13
CA GLY A 178 0.05 6.24 -10.48
C GLY A 178 0.65 7.14 -11.56
N VAL A 179 0.62 8.46 -11.38
CA VAL A 179 1.25 9.44 -12.29
C VAL A 179 2.76 9.20 -12.40
N LEU A 180 3.44 8.91 -11.27
CA LEU A 180 4.87 8.60 -11.29
C LEU A 180 5.16 7.34 -12.13
N LEU A 181 4.40 6.26 -11.94
CA LEU A 181 4.53 5.03 -12.74
C LEU A 181 4.26 5.28 -14.23
N TYR A 182 3.23 6.09 -14.54
CA TYR A 182 2.96 6.50 -15.92
C TYR A 182 4.16 7.22 -16.53
N LEU A 183 4.73 8.23 -15.85
CA LEU A 183 5.87 9.01 -16.35
C LEU A 183 7.11 8.14 -16.54
N ILE A 184 7.42 7.25 -15.58
CA ILE A 184 8.51 6.28 -15.69
C ILE A 184 8.33 5.44 -16.97
N CYS A 185 7.15 4.85 -17.15
CA CYS A 185 6.87 4.03 -18.32
C CYS A 185 6.87 4.83 -19.63
N LYS A 186 6.41 6.08 -19.58
CA LYS A 186 6.39 6.98 -20.74
C LYS A 186 7.79 7.30 -21.24
N ILE A 187 8.70 7.59 -20.31
CA ILE A 187 10.10 7.98 -20.61
C ILE A 187 10.96 6.75 -20.93
N LEU A 188 10.92 5.71 -20.08
CA LEU A 188 11.74 4.52 -20.23
C LEU A 188 11.34 3.66 -21.44
N ARG A 189 10.07 3.77 -21.90
CA ARG A 189 9.47 2.97 -22.96
C ARG A 189 9.73 1.46 -22.79
N PRO A 190 9.33 0.87 -21.65
CA PRO A 190 9.64 -0.51 -21.33
C PRO A 190 8.98 -1.48 -22.32
N LYS A 191 9.66 -2.56 -22.67
CA LYS A 191 9.09 -3.67 -23.43
C LYS A 191 8.28 -4.59 -22.54
N LYS A 192 8.76 -4.83 -21.32
CA LYS A 192 8.14 -5.75 -20.37
C LYS A 192 8.13 -5.15 -18.97
N VAL A 193 6.94 -4.93 -18.46
CA VAL A 193 6.69 -4.55 -17.07
C VAL A 193 6.07 -5.75 -16.37
N VAL A 194 6.54 -6.08 -15.17
CA VAL A 194 5.96 -7.11 -14.31
C VAL A 194 5.52 -6.47 -13.02
N GLU A 195 4.29 -6.69 -12.59
CA GLU A 195 3.78 -6.26 -11.29
C GLU A 195 3.21 -7.44 -10.50
N THR A 196 3.32 -7.37 -9.18
CA THR A 196 2.64 -8.25 -8.22
C THR A 196 1.67 -7.43 -7.39
N GLY A 197 0.44 -7.90 -7.27
CA GLY A 197 -0.67 -7.13 -6.71
C GLY A 197 -1.34 -6.25 -7.78
N VAL A 198 -2.63 -6.43 -7.94
CA VAL A 198 -3.45 -5.72 -8.95
C VAL A 198 -4.63 -5.04 -8.29
N ALA A 199 -5.29 -5.71 -7.35
CA ALA A 199 -6.55 -5.28 -6.78
C ALA A 199 -7.54 -4.87 -7.89
N TYR A 200 -8.10 -3.65 -7.86
CA TYR A 200 -8.94 -3.16 -8.96
C TYR A 200 -8.15 -2.75 -10.20
N GLY A 201 -6.81 -2.59 -10.13
CA GLY A 201 -5.95 -2.25 -11.27
C GLY A 201 -5.73 -0.75 -11.46
N LEU A 202 -5.65 0.02 -10.37
CA LEU A 202 -5.35 1.45 -10.46
C LEU A 202 -3.92 1.68 -10.98
N SER A 203 -2.89 1.11 -10.35
CA SER A 203 -1.50 1.15 -10.83
C SER A 203 -1.37 0.64 -12.25
N SER A 204 -1.98 -0.53 -12.52
CA SER A 204 -2.02 -1.15 -13.85
C SER A 204 -2.58 -0.20 -14.91
N SER A 205 -3.64 0.57 -14.58
CA SER A 205 -4.28 1.51 -15.52
C SER A 205 -3.34 2.64 -15.95
N TYR A 206 -2.58 3.22 -15.02
CA TYR A 206 -1.59 4.26 -15.33
C TYR A 206 -0.41 3.72 -16.15
N ILE A 207 0.10 2.53 -15.80
CA ILE A 207 1.15 1.85 -16.56
C ILE A 207 0.68 1.57 -17.98
N LEU A 208 -0.49 0.98 -18.12
CA LEU A 208 -1.08 0.61 -19.43
C LEU A 208 -1.39 1.84 -20.28
N GLN A 209 -1.81 2.96 -19.68
CA GLN A 209 -1.98 4.23 -20.41
C GLN A 209 -0.66 4.67 -21.05
N ALA A 210 0.45 4.61 -20.31
CA ALA A 210 1.77 4.95 -20.85
C ALA A 210 2.19 3.99 -21.97
N LEU A 211 2.01 2.68 -21.80
CA LEU A 211 2.34 1.67 -22.81
C LEU A 211 1.47 1.83 -24.08
N HIS A 212 0.18 2.15 -23.91
CA HIS A 212 -0.73 2.42 -25.01
C HIS A 212 -0.30 3.65 -25.81
N GLU A 213 -0.02 4.77 -25.17
CA GLU A 213 0.44 6.00 -25.83
C GLU A 213 1.84 5.84 -26.44
N ASN A 214 2.70 5.01 -25.89
CA ASN A 214 3.98 4.65 -26.48
C ASN A 214 3.82 3.72 -27.70
N ASN A 215 2.64 3.13 -27.86
CA ASN A 215 2.36 2.05 -28.77
C ASN A 215 3.40 0.90 -28.68
N TYR A 216 3.87 0.62 -27.44
CA TYR A 216 4.97 -0.32 -27.19
C TYR A 216 4.92 -0.89 -25.78
N GLY A 217 5.30 -2.16 -25.64
CA GLY A 217 5.43 -2.84 -24.37
C GLY A 217 4.15 -3.54 -23.89
N GLU A 218 4.34 -4.41 -22.90
CA GLU A 218 3.28 -5.21 -22.26
C GLU A 218 3.43 -5.19 -20.76
N LEU A 219 2.30 -5.23 -20.04
CA LEU A 219 2.22 -5.39 -18.60
C LEU A 219 1.79 -6.82 -18.25
N TYR A 220 2.59 -7.49 -17.45
CA TYR A 220 2.33 -8.81 -16.87
C TYR A 220 2.04 -8.63 -15.38
N SER A 221 0.81 -8.90 -14.96
CA SER A 221 0.38 -8.70 -13.59
C SER A 221 0.06 -10.04 -12.93
N ILE A 222 0.62 -10.30 -11.74
CA ILE A 222 0.35 -11.50 -10.96
C ILE A 222 -0.52 -11.12 -9.77
N ASP A 223 -1.68 -11.77 -9.65
CA ASP A 223 -2.55 -11.61 -8.48
C ASP A 223 -3.42 -12.85 -8.26
N TYR A 224 -3.91 -13.00 -7.03
CA TYR A 224 -4.70 -14.15 -6.61
C TYR A 224 -5.77 -13.75 -5.60
N ALA A 225 -7.02 -13.95 -5.96
CA ALA A 225 -8.17 -13.76 -5.08
C ALA A 225 -8.21 -14.89 -4.02
N PHE A 226 -7.52 -14.73 -2.90
CA PHE A 226 -7.38 -15.77 -1.86
C PHE A 226 -8.30 -15.58 -0.65
N MET A 227 -8.91 -14.40 -0.49
CA MET A 227 -9.92 -14.20 0.54
C MET A 227 -11.30 -14.69 0.10
N PRO A 228 -12.16 -15.17 1.04
CA PRO A 228 -13.49 -15.67 0.69
C PRO A 228 -14.38 -14.68 -0.08
N TRP A 229 -14.16 -13.39 0.15
CA TRP A 229 -14.91 -12.31 -0.50
C TRP A 229 -14.25 -11.73 -1.75
N GLU A 230 -13.03 -12.13 -2.06
CA GLU A 230 -12.36 -11.72 -3.30
C GLU A 230 -12.87 -12.52 -4.50
N SER A 231 -12.78 -11.93 -5.68
CA SER A 231 -13.16 -12.58 -6.91
C SER A 231 -12.20 -12.24 -8.05
N LYS A 232 -11.90 -13.23 -8.88
CA LYS A 232 -11.03 -13.06 -10.05
C LYS A 232 -11.55 -11.97 -10.99
N GLN A 233 -12.87 -11.80 -11.07
CA GLN A 233 -13.52 -10.81 -11.95
C GLN A 233 -13.22 -9.36 -11.53
N MET A 234 -12.93 -9.15 -10.24
CA MET A 234 -12.62 -7.81 -9.73
C MET A 234 -11.15 -7.45 -9.90
N LEU A 235 -10.27 -8.43 -10.16
CA LEU A 235 -8.87 -8.14 -10.46
C LEU A 235 -8.75 -7.38 -11.77
N GLY A 236 -8.24 -6.15 -11.70
CA GLY A 236 -8.12 -5.25 -12.83
C GLY A 236 -9.46 -4.76 -13.41
N ALA A 237 -10.56 -4.84 -12.64
CA ALA A 237 -11.88 -4.42 -13.14
C ALA A 237 -11.96 -2.92 -13.48
N MET A 238 -11.09 -2.11 -12.88
CA MET A 238 -10.99 -0.66 -13.16
C MET A 238 -10.24 -0.36 -14.46
N ILE A 239 -9.45 -1.29 -14.99
CA ILE A 239 -8.64 -1.06 -16.20
C ILE A 239 -9.59 -0.77 -17.38
N PRO A 240 -9.45 0.38 -18.09
CA PRO A 240 -10.22 0.69 -19.28
C PRO A 240 -10.08 -0.38 -20.36
N ASP A 241 -11.18 -0.71 -21.07
CA ASP A 241 -11.19 -1.78 -22.07
C ASP A 241 -10.18 -1.55 -23.21
N ASN A 242 -10.02 -0.30 -23.66
CA ASN A 242 -9.08 0.08 -24.71
C ASN A 242 -7.59 -0.06 -24.31
N LEU A 243 -7.28 -0.30 -23.03
CA LEU A 243 -5.93 -0.51 -22.55
C LEU A 243 -5.59 -2.00 -22.34
N ARG A 244 -6.59 -2.90 -22.37
CA ARG A 244 -6.43 -4.32 -22.01
C ARG A 244 -5.61 -5.13 -23.02
N ASP A 245 -5.46 -4.70 -24.25
CA ASP A 245 -4.68 -5.42 -25.29
C ASP A 245 -3.20 -5.62 -24.90
N ARG A 246 -2.68 -4.75 -24.03
CA ARG A 246 -1.30 -4.80 -23.54
C ARG A 246 -1.18 -5.41 -22.14
N TRP A 247 -2.27 -5.89 -21.57
CA TRP A 247 -2.33 -6.43 -20.22
C TRP A 247 -2.48 -7.96 -20.21
N LYS A 248 -1.66 -8.61 -19.39
CA LYS A 248 -1.66 -10.06 -19.20
C LYS A 248 -1.77 -10.39 -17.71
N LEU A 249 -2.97 -10.80 -17.27
CA LEU A 249 -3.18 -11.26 -15.90
C LEU A 249 -2.76 -12.72 -15.76
N ILE A 250 -1.77 -12.97 -14.91
CA ILE A 250 -1.32 -14.29 -14.48
C ILE A 250 -1.98 -14.59 -13.14
N TYR A 251 -3.11 -15.30 -13.18
CA TYR A 251 -3.85 -15.63 -11.97
C TYR A 251 -3.15 -16.69 -11.14
N GLY A 252 -2.80 -16.36 -9.91
CA GLY A 252 -2.17 -17.25 -8.94
C GLY A 252 -1.23 -16.50 -7.99
N MET A 253 -0.79 -17.19 -6.93
CA MET A 253 0.11 -16.64 -5.92
C MET A 253 1.46 -16.25 -6.50
N ALA A 254 2.01 -15.08 -6.13
CA ALA A 254 3.33 -14.62 -6.56
C ALA A 254 4.43 -15.63 -6.21
N SER A 255 4.35 -16.27 -5.03
CA SER A 255 5.26 -17.33 -4.60
C SER A 255 5.39 -18.51 -5.59
N LYS A 256 4.33 -18.78 -6.37
CA LYS A 256 4.29 -19.86 -7.36
C LYS A 256 4.45 -19.39 -8.81
N LYS A 257 4.01 -18.16 -9.11
CA LYS A 257 3.89 -17.67 -10.51
C LYS A 257 5.05 -16.77 -10.93
N LEU A 258 5.69 -16.06 -9.99
CA LEU A 258 6.67 -15.03 -10.34
C LEU A 258 7.90 -15.61 -11.04
N LYS A 259 8.60 -16.57 -10.43
CA LYS A 259 9.82 -17.15 -11.05
C LYS A 259 9.56 -17.80 -12.41
N PRO A 260 8.54 -18.66 -12.58
CA PRO A 260 8.24 -19.23 -13.89
C PRO A 260 7.93 -18.16 -14.95
N LEU A 261 7.19 -17.10 -14.57
CA LEU A 261 6.94 -15.98 -15.49
C LEU A 261 8.25 -15.31 -15.89
N LEU A 262 9.06 -14.87 -14.92
CA LEU A 262 10.32 -14.17 -15.16
C LEU A 262 11.26 -14.99 -16.05
N ASP A 263 11.39 -16.29 -15.79
CA ASP A 263 12.21 -17.19 -16.61
C ASP A 263 11.73 -17.28 -18.06
N SER A 264 10.43 -17.20 -18.29
CA SER A 264 9.83 -17.29 -19.62
C SER A 264 9.94 -16.00 -20.45
N ILE A 265 10.01 -14.83 -19.77
CA ILE A 265 9.97 -13.53 -20.45
C ILE A 265 11.23 -12.68 -20.33
N LYS A 266 12.23 -13.11 -19.53
CA LYS A 266 13.47 -12.35 -19.31
C LYS A 266 14.18 -11.94 -20.60
N PRO A 267 14.91 -10.82 -20.63
CA PRO A 267 14.96 -9.81 -19.56
C PRO A 267 13.69 -8.98 -19.50
N ILE A 268 13.42 -8.41 -18.31
CA ILE A 268 12.35 -7.44 -18.06
C ILE A 268 12.93 -6.04 -17.87
N ASP A 269 12.12 -5.00 -18.07
CA ASP A 269 12.56 -3.62 -17.92
C ASP A 269 12.22 -3.06 -16.53
N ILE A 270 11.02 -3.39 -16.02
CA ILE A 270 10.53 -2.90 -14.73
C ILE A 270 9.89 -4.06 -13.98
N PHE A 271 10.21 -4.17 -12.69
CA PHE A 271 9.48 -4.98 -11.72
C PHE A 271 8.84 -4.07 -10.68
N ILE A 272 7.56 -4.29 -10.37
CA ILE A 272 6.77 -3.52 -9.38
C ILE A 272 6.23 -4.49 -8.34
N HIS A 273 6.55 -4.24 -7.07
CA HIS A 273 5.99 -4.92 -5.91
C HIS A 273 4.88 -4.07 -5.30
N ASP A 274 3.67 -4.59 -5.29
CA ASP A 274 2.48 -4.02 -4.63
C ASP A 274 1.55 -5.14 -4.13
N SER A 275 2.15 -6.27 -3.69
CA SER A 275 1.43 -7.43 -3.17
C SER A 275 1.47 -7.47 -1.64
N ALA A 276 1.59 -8.64 -1.01
CA ALA A 276 1.69 -8.75 0.44
C ALA A 276 2.96 -8.10 0.99
N HIS A 277 2.84 -7.02 1.75
CA HIS A 277 3.94 -6.20 2.27
C HIS A 277 4.57 -6.81 3.53
N THR A 278 4.82 -8.13 3.55
CA THR A 278 5.61 -8.78 4.59
C THR A 278 7.07 -8.84 4.20
N TYR A 279 7.97 -8.78 5.18
CA TYR A 279 9.42 -8.87 4.94
C TYR A 279 9.79 -10.06 4.05
N SER A 280 9.27 -11.23 4.39
CA SER A 280 9.59 -12.46 3.64
C SER A 280 9.11 -12.43 2.20
N ASN A 281 7.90 -11.89 1.95
CA ASN A 281 7.36 -11.79 0.59
C ASN A 281 8.11 -10.75 -0.25
N GLN A 282 8.36 -9.57 0.32
CA GLN A 282 9.14 -8.52 -0.36
C GLN A 282 10.54 -9.01 -0.73
N ILE A 283 11.27 -9.62 0.21
CA ILE A 283 12.61 -10.18 -0.08
C ILE A 283 12.55 -11.26 -1.15
N PHE A 284 11.55 -12.15 -1.09
CA PHE A 284 11.37 -13.17 -2.12
C PHE A 284 11.16 -12.56 -3.51
N GLU A 285 10.29 -11.58 -3.63
CA GLU A 285 9.97 -10.94 -4.91
C GLU A 285 11.14 -10.11 -5.44
N PHE A 286 11.82 -9.34 -4.57
CA PHE A 286 12.99 -8.56 -4.96
C PHE A 286 14.15 -9.45 -5.45
N GLN A 287 14.46 -10.53 -4.70
CA GLN A 287 15.51 -11.47 -5.10
C GLN A 287 15.17 -12.23 -6.39
N SER A 288 13.88 -12.58 -6.53
CA SER A 288 13.42 -13.30 -7.74
C SER A 288 13.47 -12.43 -8.99
N SER A 289 13.17 -11.13 -8.87
CA SER A 289 13.07 -10.23 -10.02
C SER A 289 14.40 -9.57 -10.39
N TRP A 290 15.24 -9.24 -9.40
CA TRP A 290 16.45 -8.42 -9.62
C TRP A 290 17.34 -8.93 -10.74
N ASP A 291 17.64 -10.23 -10.73
CA ASP A 291 18.57 -10.82 -11.71
C ASP A 291 17.95 -10.92 -13.14
N HIS A 292 16.61 -10.79 -13.23
CA HIS A 292 15.87 -10.79 -14.50
C HIS A 292 15.66 -9.37 -15.07
N ILE A 293 15.85 -8.33 -14.26
CA ILE A 293 15.82 -6.94 -14.74
C ILE A 293 17.07 -6.68 -15.57
N ARG A 294 16.92 -6.03 -16.72
CA ARG A 294 18.07 -5.62 -17.55
C ARG A 294 18.87 -4.48 -16.92
N ASP A 295 20.08 -4.24 -17.39
CA ASP A 295 20.86 -3.06 -17.00
C ASP A 295 20.10 -1.78 -17.40
N GLY A 296 20.05 -0.80 -16.47
CA GLY A 296 19.24 0.40 -16.58
C GLY A 296 17.73 0.18 -16.44
N GLY A 297 17.31 -1.02 -16.06
CA GLY A 297 15.92 -1.30 -15.66
C GLY A 297 15.67 -0.97 -14.18
N LEU A 298 14.41 -1.07 -13.74
CA LEU A 298 13.98 -0.60 -12.44
C LEU A 298 13.29 -1.70 -11.62
N LEU A 299 13.57 -1.71 -10.31
CA LEU A 299 12.77 -2.35 -9.29
C LEU A 299 12.05 -1.26 -8.51
N ILE A 300 10.73 -1.31 -8.46
CA ILE A 300 9.87 -0.37 -7.75
C ILE A 300 9.10 -1.14 -6.67
N SER A 301 9.03 -0.62 -5.47
CA SER A 301 8.27 -1.23 -4.37
C SER A 301 7.38 -0.21 -3.70
N ASP A 302 6.10 -0.57 -3.55
CA ASP A 302 5.19 0.17 -2.69
C ASP A 302 5.39 -0.23 -1.22
N ASP A 303 4.89 0.61 -0.32
CA ASP A 303 4.82 0.38 1.14
C ASP A 303 6.15 -0.08 1.79
N ILE A 304 7.28 0.48 1.34
CA ILE A 304 8.63 0.13 1.83
C ILE A 304 8.85 0.44 3.31
N SER A 305 8.00 1.27 3.91
CA SER A 305 8.06 1.66 5.33
C SER A 305 7.42 0.64 6.28
N TRP A 306 6.82 -0.43 5.77
CA TRP A 306 6.14 -1.42 6.62
C TRP A 306 7.10 -2.35 7.36
N ASN A 307 8.29 -2.59 6.80
CA ASN A 307 9.34 -3.42 7.38
C ASN A 307 10.71 -3.04 6.79
N ASN A 308 11.75 -3.82 7.09
CA ASN A 308 13.12 -3.53 6.64
C ASN A 308 13.50 -4.17 5.30
N ALA A 309 12.60 -4.87 4.62
CA ALA A 309 12.97 -5.66 3.44
C ALA A 309 13.62 -4.83 2.33
N PHE A 310 13.02 -3.69 1.99
CA PHE A 310 13.59 -2.81 0.95
C PHE A 310 14.94 -2.24 1.37
N TYR A 311 15.07 -1.79 2.66
CA TYR A 311 16.33 -1.30 3.21
C TYR A 311 17.43 -2.35 3.13
N ASP A 312 17.19 -3.54 3.66
CA ASP A 312 18.16 -4.63 3.69
C ASP A 312 18.55 -5.06 2.26
N PHE A 313 17.58 -5.05 1.34
CA PHE A 313 17.81 -5.44 -0.05
C PHE A 313 18.74 -4.46 -0.76
N TYR A 314 18.45 -3.15 -0.76
CA TYR A 314 19.31 -2.20 -1.47
C TYR A 314 20.69 -2.06 -0.83
N LYS A 315 20.80 -2.19 0.49
CA LYS A 315 22.10 -2.26 1.17
C LYS A 315 22.90 -3.47 0.72
N LYS A 316 22.28 -4.65 0.67
CA LYS A 316 22.93 -5.88 0.19
C LYS A 316 23.37 -5.78 -1.27
N LYS A 317 22.60 -5.13 -2.13
CA LYS A 317 22.93 -4.93 -3.54
C LYS A 317 23.88 -3.77 -3.77
N ASN A 318 24.17 -2.97 -2.75
CA ASN A 318 25.02 -1.76 -2.80
C ASN A 318 24.55 -0.77 -3.87
N VAL A 319 23.23 -0.51 -3.92
CA VAL A 319 22.61 0.44 -4.83
C VAL A 319 21.96 1.58 -4.02
N ASN A 320 21.88 2.77 -4.61
CA ASN A 320 21.23 3.92 -3.96
C ASN A 320 19.76 3.98 -4.35
N PRO A 321 18.83 4.02 -3.39
CA PRO A 321 17.42 4.14 -3.67
C PRO A 321 17.05 5.60 -4.03
N ILE A 322 16.07 5.76 -4.92
CA ILE A 322 15.30 6.98 -5.04
C ILE A 322 13.96 6.74 -4.34
N LEU A 323 13.61 7.63 -3.41
CA LEU A 323 12.44 7.46 -2.57
C LEU A 323 11.42 8.56 -2.86
N TYR A 324 10.17 8.17 -2.94
CA TYR A 324 9.04 9.07 -3.13
C TYR A 324 8.01 8.87 -2.03
N SER A 325 7.47 9.95 -1.51
CA SER A 325 6.32 9.92 -0.62
C SER A 325 5.32 11.00 -1.00
N GLN A 326 4.03 10.70 -0.91
CA GLN A 326 2.97 11.68 -1.13
C GLN A 326 2.82 12.66 0.02
N MET A 327 3.21 12.26 1.22
CA MET A 327 3.06 13.09 2.39
C MET A 327 4.14 14.16 2.43
N ASN A 328 3.78 15.38 2.79
CA ASN A 328 4.79 16.37 3.15
C ASN A 328 5.47 15.95 4.46
N LYS A 329 6.72 16.39 4.68
CA LYS A 329 7.53 16.04 5.87
C LYS A 329 6.80 16.20 7.20
N ASN A 330 5.96 17.23 7.32
CA ASN A 330 5.20 17.46 8.56
C ASN A 330 4.09 16.43 8.80
N GLN A 331 3.47 15.93 7.73
CA GLN A 331 2.48 14.87 7.81
C GLN A 331 3.14 13.52 8.13
N GLU A 332 4.29 13.24 7.54
CA GLU A 332 5.03 12.01 7.81
C GLU A 332 5.60 11.96 9.23
N GLU A 333 6.24 13.03 9.71
CA GLU A 333 6.68 13.14 11.09
C GLU A 333 5.51 12.93 12.05
N TYR A 334 4.33 13.51 11.73
CA TYR A 334 3.12 13.32 12.51
C TYR A 334 2.70 11.84 12.55
N TYR A 335 2.60 11.15 11.41
CA TYR A 335 2.19 9.75 11.35
C TYR A 335 3.26 8.80 11.92
N MET A 336 4.55 9.06 11.68
CA MET A 336 5.67 8.26 12.21
C MET A 336 5.79 8.39 13.73
N ASP A 337 5.59 9.59 14.28
CA ASP A 337 5.61 9.83 15.74
C ASP A 337 4.44 9.16 16.46
N TYR A 338 3.35 8.85 15.75
CA TYR A 338 2.16 8.22 16.30
C TYR A 338 2.05 6.71 15.99
N GLY A 339 3.13 6.08 15.44
CA GLY A 339 3.14 4.65 15.14
C GLY A 339 2.14 4.23 14.05
N MET A 340 1.51 5.20 13.37
CA MET A 340 0.68 4.91 12.23
C MET A 340 1.57 4.50 11.07
N ARG A 341 1.33 3.33 10.48
CA ARG A 341 1.99 2.92 9.25
C ARG A 341 1.57 3.89 8.16
N THR A 342 2.51 4.74 7.75
CA THR A 342 2.28 5.69 6.67
C THR A 342 2.08 4.91 5.38
N LYS A 343 0.91 5.02 4.79
CA LYS A 343 0.70 4.59 3.41
C LYS A 343 1.57 5.49 2.54
N THR A 344 2.30 4.88 1.59
CA THR A 344 2.86 5.56 0.42
C THR A 344 4.30 6.03 0.49
N PHE A 345 5.21 5.12 0.81
CA PHE A 345 6.59 5.26 0.38
C PHE A 345 6.86 4.33 -0.79
N LEU A 346 7.09 4.90 -1.95
CA LEU A 346 7.66 4.18 -3.07
C LEU A 346 9.18 4.21 -3.01
N GLY A 347 9.78 3.04 -3.12
CA GLY A 347 11.21 2.88 -3.29
C GLY A 347 11.55 2.44 -4.71
N ILE A 348 12.53 3.09 -5.34
CA ILE A 348 12.96 2.81 -6.70
C ILE A 348 14.45 2.51 -6.71
N LEU A 349 14.82 1.37 -7.29
CA LEU A 349 16.20 0.97 -7.49
C LEU A 349 16.47 0.85 -9.00
N SER A 350 17.57 1.43 -9.46
CA SER A 350 18.09 1.21 -10.82
C SER A 350 19.13 0.11 -10.79
N LYS A 351 19.05 -0.82 -11.74
CA LYS A 351 20.04 -1.88 -11.93
C LYS A 351 21.17 -1.43 -12.85
#